data_6205f7b727c8e75b5f94bf0a7e8cecaa
#
_entry.id   6205f7b727c8e75b5f94bf0a7e8cecaa
#
_cell.length_a   1.000
_cell.length_b   1.000
_cell.length_c   1.000
_cell.angle_alpha   90.00
_cell.angle_beta   90.00
_cell.angle_gamma   90.00
#
_symmetry.space_group_name_H-M   'P 1'
#
loop_
_entity.id
_entity.type
_entity.pdbx_description
1 polymer ?
#
loop_
_entity_poly.entity_id
_entity_poly.type
_entity_poly.pdbx_seq_one_letter_code
_entity_poly.pdbx_strand_id
1 'polypeptide(L)'
;KGECPKCGAKDQYGDSCENCGAVYSPTELKSPYSALSGATPVLRTSDHYFFKLSDPRCVDFLQQWTTEPGKLQPEVVNKIKEWFTKDEEGKGGLGDWDISRDAPYFGIEIPDAPGKYFYVWLDAPIGYLASLKNWFDKGGPKAKYGDPRSYAEFMADPKIEQYHFNNIRAWKVAADGTVTLATGAA
;
A
#
# COMPACT_ATOMS: atom_id res chain seq x y z
N LYS A 1 16.35 10.33 -7.25
CA LYS A 1 15.58 11.57 -7.43
C LYS A 1 15.95 12.23 -8.76
N GLY A 2 15.14 13.19 -9.22
CA GLY A 2 15.39 13.95 -10.46
C GLY A 2 14.32 15.02 -10.68
N GLU A 3 14.25 15.55 -11.90
CA GLU A 3 13.23 16.52 -12.28
C GLU A 3 12.00 15.82 -12.89
N CYS A 4 10.81 16.26 -12.50
CA CYS A 4 9.57 15.75 -13.05
C CYS A 4 9.52 15.98 -14.58
N PRO A 5 9.24 14.94 -15.39
CA PRO A 5 9.17 15.07 -16.84
C PRO A 5 8.04 16.00 -17.31
N LYS A 6 6.97 16.15 -16.50
CA LYS A 6 5.79 16.95 -16.84
C LYS A 6 5.86 18.39 -16.39
N CYS A 7 6.17 18.66 -15.13
CA CYS A 7 6.13 20.03 -14.58
C CYS A 7 7.51 20.63 -14.28
N GLY A 8 8.61 19.88 -14.41
CA GLY A 8 9.98 20.34 -14.14
C GLY A 8 10.31 20.53 -12.65
N ALA A 9 9.44 20.14 -11.74
CA ALA A 9 9.73 20.20 -10.31
C ALA A 9 10.95 19.35 -9.99
N LYS A 10 11.89 19.91 -9.21
CA LYS A 10 13.14 19.26 -8.82
C LYS A 10 12.92 18.29 -7.65
N ASP A 11 13.91 17.41 -7.44
CA ASP A 11 13.98 16.48 -6.30
C ASP A 11 12.83 15.48 -6.20
N GLN A 12 12.15 15.21 -7.31
CA GLN A 12 11.04 14.26 -7.36
C GLN A 12 11.52 12.81 -7.36
N TYR A 13 10.69 11.90 -6.86
CA TYR A 13 10.94 10.46 -6.88
C TYR A 13 10.71 9.85 -8.27
N GLY A 14 11.15 8.60 -8.45
CA GLY A 14 11.18 7.96 -9.77
C GLY A 14 9.84 7.46 -10.31
N ASP A 15 8.76 7.53 -9.53
CA ASP A 15 7.46 6.96 -9.87
C ASP A 15 6.33 7.98 -9.85
N SER A 16 6.49 9.08 -9.11
CA SER A 16 5.44 10.10 -8.98
C SER A 16 6.00 11.47 -8.63
N CYS A 17 5.27 12.51 -9.02
CA CYS A 17 5.59 13.90 -8.69
C CYS A 17 4.74 14.39 -7.53
N GLU A 18 5.36 14.78 -6.43
CA GLU A 18 4.68 15.36 -5.27
C GLU A 18 4.07 16.73 -5.55
N ASN A 19 4.60 17.45 -6.56
CA ASN A 19 4.12 18.79 -6.92
C ASN A 19 2.89 18.78 -7.82
N CYS A 20 2.85 17.92 -8.86
CA CYS A 20 1.76 17.93 -9.84
C CYS A 20 0.93 16.63 -9.86
N GLY A 21 1.26 15.64 -9.01
CA GLY A 21 0.57 14.36 -8.93
C GLY A 21 0.77 13.44 -10.14
N ALA A 22 1.64 13.80 -11.09
CA ALA A 22 1.89 12.98 -12.27
C ALA A 22 2.61 11.68 -11.91
N VAL A 23 2.15 10.58 -12.50
CA VAL A 23 2.82 9.28 -12.44
C VAL A 23 3.63 9.09 -13.73
N TYR A 24 4.81 8.53 -13.62
CA TYR A 24 5.73 8.29 -14.73
C TYR A 24 6.70 7.14 -14.40
N SER A 25 7.34 6.59 -15.43
CA SER A 25 8.40 5.60 -15.24
C SER A 25 9.66 6.27 -14.65
N PRO A 26 10.42 5.60 -13.77
CA PRO A 26 11.72 6.10 -13.30
C PRO A 26 12.69 6.50 -14.41
N THR A 27 12.57 5.89 -15.59
CA THR A 27 13.39 6.19 -16.79
C THR A 27 13.04 7.52 -17.46
N GLU A 28 11.89 8.10 -17.14
CA GLU A 28 11.43 9.38 -17.68
C GLU A 28 11.92 10.60 -16.87
N LEU A 29 12.45 10.36 -15.65
CA LEU A 29 13.03 11.44 -14.84
C LEU A 29 14.15 12.15 -15.58
N LYS A 30 14.10 13.46 -15.57
CA LYS A 30 15.20 14.29 -16.10
C LYS A 30 16.29 14.47 -15.05
N SER A 31 17.55 14.48 -15.51
CA SER A 31 18.72 14.64 -14.63
C SER A 31 18.68 13.77 -13.37
N PRO A 32 18.47 12.45 -13.49
CA PRO A 32 18.32 11.60 -12.32
C PRO A 32 19.62 11.47 -11.54
N TYR A 33 19.51 11.38 -10.23
CA TYR A 33 20.64 11.17 -9.33
C TYR A 33 20.26 10.33 -8.11
N SER A 34 21.25 9.64 -7.54
CA SER A 34 21.08 8.89 -6.30
C SER A 34 20.92 9.86 -5.12
N ALA A 35 19.84 9.71 -4.36
CA ALA A 35 19.61 10.53 -3.15
C ALA A 35 20.65 10.27 -2.04
N LEU A 36 21.36 9.15 -2.10
CA LEU A 36 22.38 8.78 -1.10
C LEU A 36 23.78 9.22 -1.50
N SER A 37 24.17 9.03 -2.77
CA SER A 37 25.54 9.23 -3.22
C SER A 37 25.72 10.38 -4.22
N GLY A 38 24.61 10.93 -4.74
CA GLY A 38 24.66 11.93 -5.82
C GLY A 38 25.02 11.34 -7.20
N ALA A 39 25.37 10.07 -7.28
CA ALA A 39 25.77 9.44 -8.53
C ALA A 39 24.63 9.41 -9.56
N THR A 40 24.98 9.58 -10.85
CA THR A 40 24.03 9.42 -11.95
C THR A 40 23.72 7.93 -12.15
N PRO A 41 22.44 7.52 -12.12
CA PRO A 41 22.06 6.12 -12.35
C PRO A 41 22.31 5.73 -13.80
N VAL A 42 22.58 4.45 -14.01
CA VAL A 42 22.70 3.84 -15.34
C VAL A 42 21.50 2.91 -15.58
N LEU A 43 21.02 2.86 -16.80
CA LEU A 43 19.97 1.92 -17.19
C LEU A 43 20.52 0.50 -17.21
N ARG A 44 19.77 -0.42 -16.62
CA ARG A 44 20.02 -1.85 -16.68
C ARG A 44 18.72 -2.57 -16.95
N THR A 45 18.81 -3.70 -17.63
CA THR A 45 17.70 -4.62 -17.81
C THR A 45 17.68 -5.62 -16.67
N SER A 46 16.49 -5.98 -16.20
CA SER A 46 16.27 -7.01 -15.21
C SER A 46 14.94 -7.70 -15.49
N ASP A 47 14.89 -9.01 -15.23
CA ASP A 47 13.65 -9.76 -15.31
C ASP A 47 12.85 -9.53 -14.02
N HIS A 48 11.56 -9.24 -14.16
CA HIS A 48 10.67 -8.99 -13.04
C HIS A 48 9.47 -9.91 -13.03
N TYR A 49 8.98 -10.21 -11.84
CA TYR A 49 7.76 -10.97 -11.65
C TYR A 49 6.59 -10.02 -11.45
N PHE A 50 5.53 -10.23 -12.23
CA PHE A 50 4.32 -9.43 -12.17
C PHE A 50 3.15 -10.27 -11.70
N PHE A 51 2.38 -9.73 -10.75
CA PHE A 51 1.04 -10.23 -10.48
C PHE A 51 0.10 -9.67 -11.54
N LYS A 52 -0.59 -10.56 -12.26
CA LYS A 52 -1.49 -10.16 -13.35
C LYS A 52 -2.79 -9.56 -12.80
N LEU A 53 -2.68 -8.38 -12.23
CA LEU A 53 -3.80 -7.64 -11.63
C LEU A 53 -4.83 -7.22 -12.69
N SER A 54 -4.41 -7.06 -13.94
CA SER A 54 -5.27 -6.77 -15.09
C SER A 54 -6.14 -7.95 -15.54
N ASP A 55 -5.95 -9.17 -14.97
CA ASP A 55 -6.81 -10.32 -15.29
C ASP A 55 -8.27 -10.00 -14.94
N PRO A 56 -9.23 -10.24 -15.87
CA PRO A 56 -10.64 -9.94 -15.63
C PRO A 56 -11.18 -10.50 -14.32
N ARG A 57 -10.72 -11.68 -13.90
CA ARG A 57 -11.14 -12.29 -12.62
C ARG A 57 -10.72 -11.46 -11.41
N CYS A 58 -9.52 -10.84 -11.47
CA CYS A 58 -9.04 -9.95 -10.42
C CYS A 58 -9.81 -8.63 -10.44
N VAL A 59 -10.01 -8.06 -11.61
CA VAL A 59 -10.72 -6.80 -11.81
C VAL A 59 -12.17 -6.93 -11.32
N ASP A 60 -12.90 -7.97 -11.76
CA ASP A 60 -14.28 -8.23 -11.40
C ASP A 60 -14.43 -8.45 -9.89
N PHE A 61 -13.56 -9.29 -9.30
CA PHE A 61 -13.54 -9.52 -7.86
C PHE A 61 -13.33 -8.22 -7.07
N LEU A 62 -12.33 -7.44 -7.43
CA LEU A 62 -12.02 -6.19 -6.74
C LEU A 62 -13.13 -5.17 -6.91
N GLN A 63 -13.71 -5.03 -8.11
CA GLN A 63 -14.84 -4.16 -8.35
C GLN A 63 -16.03 -4.54 -7.48
N GLN A 64 -16.40 -5.81 -7.47
CA GLN A 64 -17.49 -6.31 -6.67
C GLN A 64 -17.25 -6.08 -5.17
N TRP A 65 -16.07 -6.48 -4.68
CA TRP A 65 -15.74 -6.40 -3.26
C TRP A 65 -15.66 -4.95 -2.75
N THR A 66 -15.04 -4.05 -3.52
CA THR A 66 -14.85 -2.65 -3.11
C THR A 66 -16.12 -1.81 -3.21
N THR A 67 -17.10 -2.23 -4.02
CA THR A 67 -18.39 -1.51 -4.15
C THR A 67 -19.51 -2.09 -3.30
N GLU A 68 -19.26 -3.21 -2.63
CA GLU A 68 -20.23 -3.82 -1.71
C GLU A 68 -20.55 -2.85 -0.56
N PRO A 69 -21.85 -2.60 -0.27
CA PRO A 69 -22.25 -1.65 0.77
C PRO A 69 -21.66 -2.03 2.15
N GLY A 70 -21.07 -1.05 2.82
CA GLY A 70 -20.50 -1.21 4.16
C GLY A 70 -19.08 -1.78 4.19
N LYS A 71 -18.49 -2.15 3.06
CA LYS A 71 -17.08 -2.63 3.01
C LYS A 71 -16.08 -1.50 3.14
N LEU A 72 -16.29 -0.41 2.41
CA LEU A 72 -15.38 0.74 2.39
C LEU A 72 -16.15 2.05 2.60
N GLN A 73 -15.44 3.06 3.06
CA GLN A 73 -15.98 4.42 3.16
C GLN A 73 -16.31 4.98 1.76
N PRO A 74 -17.36 5.81 1.62
CA PRO A 74 -17.78 6.35 0.33
C PRO A 74 -16.67 7.07 -0.45
N GLU A 75 -15.83 7.83 0.24
CA GLU A 75 -14.70 8.54 -0.36
C GLU A 75 -13.67 7.59 -0.94
N VAL A 76 -13.40 6.49 -0.23
CA VAL A 76 -12.48 5.43 -0.67
C VAL A 76 -13.07 4.71 -1.88
N VAL A 77 -14.36 4.35 -1.84
CA VAL A 77 -15.06 3.73 -2.98
C VAL A 77 -14.97 4.61 -4.22
N ASN A 78 -15.23 5.92 -4.07
CA ASN A 78 -15.17 6.86 -5.18
C ASN A 78 -13.76 6.95 -5.77
N LYS A 79 -12.74 6.98 -4.92
CA LYS A 79 -11.34 6.99 -5.38
C LYS A 79 -10.94 5.70 -6.09
N ILE A 80 -11.37 4.56 -5.58
CA ILE A 80 -11.06 3.25 -6.19
C ILE A 80 -11.75 3.10 -7.55
N LYS A 81 -12.94 3.63 -7.74
CA LYS A 81 -13.63 3.61 -9.04
C LYS A 81 -12.78 4.22 -10.17
N GLU A 82 -12.00 5.26 -9.87
CA GLU A 82 -11.09 5.85 -10.84
C GLU A 82 -10.05 4.86 -11.36
N TRP A 83 -9.61 3.93 -10.50
CA TRP A 83 -8.60 2.92 -10.87
C TRP A 83 -9.12 1.86 -11.85
N PHE A 84 -10.44 1.66 -11.91
CA PHE A 84 -11.06 0.74 -12.86
C PHE A 84 -11.44 1.43 -14.18
N THR A 85 -11.41 2.77 -14.21
CA THR A 85 -11.85 3.54 -15.38
C THR A 85 -10.78 3.48 -16.47
N LYS A 86 -11.19 3.17 -17.69
CA LYS A 86 -10.39 3.31 -18.90
C LYS A 86 -10.86 4.54 -19.66
N ASP A 87 -9.92 5.24 -20.28
CA ASP A 87 -10.26 6.35 -21.17
C ASP A 87 -10.87 5.86 -22.51
N GLU A 88 -11.26 6.79 -23.37
CA GLU A 88 -11.84 6.49 -24.68
C GLU A 88 -10.88 5.72 -25.61
N GLU A 89 -9.57 5.81 -25.35
CA GLU A 89 -8.52 5.09 -26.07
C GLU A 89 -8.24 3.70 -25.44
N GLY A 90 -8.95 3.32 -24.37
CA GLY A 90 -8.78 2.06 -23.64
C GLY A 90 -7.56 2.04 -22.72
N LYS A 91 -6.90 3.19 -22.52
CA LYS A 91 -5.79 3.35 -21.56
C LYS A 91 -6.33 3.54 -20.15
N GLY A 92 -5.56 3.17 -19.15
CA GLY A 92 -5.99 3.18 -17.76
C GLY A 92 -6.52 1.84 -17.28
N GLY A 93 -7.26 1.84 -16.19
CA GLY A 93 -7.65 0.60 -15.52
C GLY A 93 -6.52 0.04 -14.66
N LEU A 94 -6.74 -1.14 -14.07
CA LEU A 94 -5.73 -1.83 -13.27
C LEU A 94 -4.65 -2.43 -14.19
N GLY A 95 -3.42 -1.97 -14.03
CA GLY A 95 -2.24 -2.57 -14.65
C GLY A 95 -1.69 -3.73 -13.85
N ASP A 96 -0.86 -4.56 -14.48
CA ASP A 96 -0.13 -5.62 -13.79
C ASP A 96 0.83 -5.03 -12.76
N TRP A 97 0.96 -5.69 -11.63
CA TRP A 97 1.73 -5.19 -10.51
C TRP A 97 3.09 -5.88 -10.41
N ASP A 98 4.17 -5.12 -10.53
CA ASP A 98 5.53 -5.60 -10.28
C ASP A 98 5.72 -5.92 -8.79
N ILE A 99 5.84 -7.20 -8.50
CA ILE A 99 5.96 -7.75 -7.16
C ILE A 99 7.39 -8.14 -6.79
N SER A 100 8.36 -7.87 -7.64
CA SER A 100 9.76 -8.27 -7.44
C SER A 100 10.71 -7.09 -7.28
N ARG A 101 11.82 -7.33 -6.59
CA ARG A 101 12.93 -6.39 -6.46
C ARG A 101 14.25 -7.14 -6.57
N ASP A 102 15.24 -6.52 -7.19
CA ASP A 102 16.59 -7.06 -7.31
C ASP A 102 17.42 -6.88 -6.03
N ALA A 103 18.34 -7.79 -5.80
CA ALA A 103 19.39 -7.58 -4.81
C ALA A 103 20.26 -6.35 -5.16
N PRO A 104 20.77 -5.59 -4.16
CA PRO A 104 20.55 -5.75 -2.73
C PRO A 104 19.20 -5.18 -2.28
N TYR A 105 18.37 -5.99 -1.66
CA TYR A 105 17.07 -5.60 -1.15
C TYR A 105 16.79 -6.30 0.17
N PHE A 106 16.24 -5.60 1.14
CA PHE A 106 15.81 -6.19 2.40
C PHE A 106 14.35 -6.68 2.27
N GLY A 107 14.15 -7.98 2.30
CA GLY A 107 12.84 -8.58 2.13
C GLY A 107 12.87 -10.11 2.10
N ILE A 108 11.76 -10.71 1.73
CA ILE A 108 11.61 -12.15 1.58
C ILE A 108 12.03 -12.53 0.16
N GLU A 109 12.98 -13.43 0.03
CA GLU A 109 13.41 -13.92 -1.28
C GLU A 109 12.28 -14.73 -1.95
N ILE A 110 12.12 -14.52 -3.26
CA ILE A 110 11.12 -15.25 -4.05
C ILE A 110 11.59 -16.69 -4.22
N PRO A 111 10.80 -17.71 -3.86
CA PRO A 111 11.15 -19.10 -4.11
C PRO A 111 11.50 -19.34 -5.58
N ASP A 112 12.53 -20.13 -5.82
CA ASP A 112 13.03 -20.50 -7.16
C ASP A 112 13.53 -19.33 -8.02
N ALA A 113 13.75 -18.15 -7.42
CA ALA A 113 14.25 -16.96 -8.09
C ALA A 113 15.39 -16.29 -7.29
N PRO A 114 16.59 -16.90 -7.25
CA PRO A 114 17.72 -16.38 -6.46
C PRO A 114 18.06 -14.93 -6.79
N GLY A 115 18.23 -14.10 -5.75
CA GLY A 115 18.52 -12.68 -5.88
C GLY A 115 17.31 -11.79 -6.22
N LYS A 116 16.12 -12.38 -6.23
CA LYS A 116 14.85 -11.66 -6.37
C LYS A 116 14.06 -11.71 -5.07
N TYR A 117 13.53 -10.58 -4.67
CA TYR A 117 12.82 -10.41 -3.41
C TYR A 117 11.40 -9.92 -3.66
N PHE A 118 10.46 -10.32 -2.80
CA PHE A 118 9.13 -9.76 -2.85
C PHE A 118 9.15 -8.26 -2.51
N TYR A 119 8.38 -7.50 -3.25
CA TYR A 119 8.17 -6.09 -2.98
C TYR A 119 7.47 -5.90 -1.63
N VAL A 120 7.95 -4.96 -0.84
CA VAL A 120 7.51 -4.73 0.54
C VAL A 120 5.99 -4.59 0.73
N TRP A 121 5.26 -4.13 -0.26
CA TRP A 121 3.80 -4.02 -0.15
C TRP A 121 3.06 -5.36 -0.19
N LEU A 122 3.74 -6.47 -0.50
CA LEU A 122 3.18 -7.81 -0.34
C LEU A 122 3.24 -8.30 1.10
N ASP A 123 4.30 -7.98 1.83
CA ASP A 123 4.52 -8.44 3.21
C ASP A 123 4.18 -7.38 4.27
N ALA A 124 4.25 -6.10 3.96
CA ALA A 124 3.94 -5.02 4.88
C ALA A 124 2.56 -5.14 5.56
N PRO A 125 1.47 -5.52 4.88
CA PRO A 125 0.17 -5.73 5.53
C PRO A 125 0.22 -6.79 6.63
N ILE A 126 1.04 -7.85 6.47
CA ILE A 126 1.24 -8.90 7.47
C ILE A 126 1.89 -8.32 8.73
N GLY A 127 2.79 -7.35 8.56
CA GLY A 127 3.46 -6.66 9.67
C GLY A 127 2.48 -5.99 10.63
N TYR A 128 1.43 -5.37 10.12
CA TYR A 128 0.37 -4.77 10.95
C TYR A 128 -0.38 -5.84 11.76
N LEU A 129 -0.77 -6.94 11.12
CA LEU A 129 -1.45 -8.05 11.78
C LEU A 129 -0.54 -8.74 12.81
N ALA A 130 0.73 -8.95 12.47
CA ALA A 130 1.72 -9.56 13.34
C ALA A 130 2.00 -8.71 14.58
N SER A 131 2.12 -7.39 14.44
CA SER A 131 2.33 -6.49 15.57
C SER A 131 1.14 -6.47 16.51
N LEU A 132 -0.08 -6.47 15.98
CA LEU A 132 -1.30 -6.56 16.76
C LEU A 132 -1.37 -7.90 17.50
N LYS A 133 -1.12 -9.01 16.79
CA LYS A 133 -1.08 -10.34 17.42
C LYS A 133 -0.06 -10.41 18.57
N ASN A 134 1.16 -9.94 18.33
CA ASN A 134 2.20 -9.90 19.35
C ASN A 134 1.78 -9.09 20.59
N TRP A 135 1.04 -8.00 20.40
CA TRP A 135 0.52 -7.21 21.51
C TRP A 135 -0.53 -7.98 22.33
N PHE A 136 -1.43 -8.73 21.66
CA PHE A 136 -2.37 -9.64 22.34
C PHE A 136 -1.64 -10.76 23.08
N ASP A 137 -0.68 -11.42 22.45
CA ASP A 137 0.10 -12.52 23.03
C ASP A 137 0.86 -12.07 24.29
N LYS A 138 1.25 -10.80 24.35
CA LYS A 138 1.86 -10.18 25.54
C LYS A 138 0.86 -9.67 26.59
N GLY A 139 -0.43 -9.91 26.40
CA GLY A 139 -1.48 -9.48 27.31
C GLY A 139 -1.74 -7.97 27.33
N GLY A 140 -1.29 -7.23 26.31
CA GLY A 140 -1.42 -5.79 26.22
C GLY A 140 -2.85 -5.27 26.31
N PRO A 141 -3.83 -5.84 25.58
CA PRO A 141 -5.23 -5.41 25.65
C PRO A 141 -5.82 -5.56 27.06
N LYS A 142 -5.55 -6.70 27.73
CA LYS A 142 -6.00 -6.93 29.09
C LYS A 142 -5.37 -5.94 30.07
N ALA A 143 -4.07 -5.71 29.95
CA ALA A 143 -3.35 -4.80 30.85
C ALA A 143 -3.78 -3.34 30.67
N LYS A 144 -4.00 -2.89 29.43
CA LYS A 144 -4.29 -1.48 29.11
C LYS A 144 -5.78 -1.13 29.15
N TYR A 145 -6.64 -2.04 28.69
CA TYR A 145 -8.07 -1.76 28.50
C TYR A 145 -9.00 -2.72 29.26
N GLY A 146 -8.45 -3.70 29.99
CA GLY A 146 -9.24 -4.73 30.65
C GLY A 146 -9.91 -5.72 29.67
N ASP A 147 -9.53 -5.71 28.39
CA ASP A 147 -10.09 -6.60 27.38
C ASP A 147 -9.50 -8.01 27.52
N PRO A 148 -10.29 -9.01 27.93
CA PRO A 148 -9.81 -10.37 28.15
C PRO A 148 -9.71 -11.20 26.87
N ARG A 149 -10.18 -10.69 25.72
CA ARG A 149 -10.23 -11.45 24.47
C ARG A 149 -8.84 -11.87 24.01
N SER A 150 -8.76 -13.04 23.41
CA SER A 150 -7.61 -13.46 22.60
C SER A 150 -7.57 -12.69 21.29
N TYR A 151 -6.43 -12.74 20.61
CA TYR A 151 -6.30 -12.18 19.25
C TYR A 151 -7.34 -12.78 18.28
N ALA A 152 -7.58 -14.10 18.36
CA ALA A 152 -8.54 -14.76 17.47
C ALA A 152 -9.98 -14.29 17.72
N GLU A 153 -10.38 -14.16 19.00
CA GLU A 153 -11.71 -13.64 19.36
C GLU A 153 -11.87 -12.17 18.96
N PHE A 154 -10.83 -11.38 19.10
CA PHE A 154 -10.82 -10.00 18.66
C PHE A 154 -11.01 -9.91 17.13
N MET A 155 -10.24 -10.68 16.36
CA MET A 155 -10.32 -10.68 14.87
C MET A 155 -11.63 -11.27 14.33
N ALA A 156 -12.32 -12.12 15.11
CA ALA A 156 -13.62 -12.67 14.74
C ALA A 156 -14.79 -11.70 15.00
N ASP A 157 -14.57 -10.57 15.68
CA ASP A 157 -15.60 -9.58 15.93
C ASP A 157 -15.94 -8.83 14.62
N PRO A 158 -17.18 -8.92 14.09
CA PRO A 158 -17.57 -8.26 12.85
C PRO A 158 -17.34 -6.74 12.85
N LYS A 159 -17.38 -6.11 14.03
CA LYS A 159 -17.07 -4.68 14.17
C LYS A 159 -15.61 -4.38 13.89
N ILE A 160 -14.70 -5.29 14.24
CA ILE A 160 -13.28 -5.13 14.02
C ILE A 160 -12.92 -5.28 12.54
N GLU A 161 -13.57 -6.19 11.82
CA GLU A 161 -13.39 -6.31 10.37
C GLU A 161 -13.70 -4.99 9.67
N GLN A 162 -14.78 -4.33 10.05
CA GLN A 162 -15.12 -2.99 9.57
C GLN A 162 -14.03 -1.96 9.91
N TYR A 163 -13.46 -1.99 11.11
CA TYR A 163 -12.47 -1.01 11.55
C TYR A 163 -11.10 -1.20 10.92
N HIS A 164 -10.62 -2.41 10.72
CA HIS A 164 -9.30 -2.66 10.13
C HIS A 164 -9.19 -2.21 8.67
N PHE A 165 -10.25 -2.32 7.91
CA PHE A 165 -10.25 -1.98 6.48
C PHE A 165 -10.85 -0.60 6.19
N ASN A 166 -11.71 -0.08 7.06
CA ASN A 166 -12.45 1.16 6.82
C ASN A 166 -11.89 2.39 7.55
N ASN A 167 -11.00 2.24 8.55
CA ASN A 167 -10.71 3.35 9.47
C ASN A 167 -9.26 3.49 9.92
N ILE A 168 -8.29 3.45 9.02
CA ILE A 168 -6.92 3.92 9.36
C ILE A 168 -6.92 5.40 9.80
N ARG A 169 -7.95 6.17 9.46
CA ARG A 169 -8.13 7.56 9.90
C ARG A 169 -8.81 7.74 11.27
N ALA A 170 -9.33 6.68 11.87
CA ALA A 170 -10.15 6.79 13.08
C ALA A 170 -9.35 6.79 14.40
N TRP A 171 -8.05 6.68 14.35
CA TRP A 171 -7.23 6.69 15.57
C TRP A 171 -6.62 8.07 15.78
N LYS A 172 -7.04 8.78 16.81
CA LYS A 172 -6.33 9.94 17.33
C LYS A 172 -5.42 9.50 18.45
N VAL A 173 -4.14 9.74 18.30
CA VAL A 173 -3.14 9.56 19.36
C VAL A 173 -2.95 10.91 20.04
N ALA A 174 -3.34 11.01 21.30
CA ALA A 174 -3.07 12.19 22.11
C ALA A 174 -1.57 12.24 22.52
N ALA A 175 -1.10 13.42 22.91
CA ALA A 175 0.30 13.64 23.30
C ALA A 175 0.78 12.76 24.48
N ASP A 176 -0.15 12.27 25.29
CA ASP A 176 0.09 11.35 26.41
C ASP A 176 0.10 9.86 25.99
N GLY A 177 -0.01 9.57 24.67
CA GLY A 177 -0.08 8.23 24.13
C GLY A 177 -1.46 7.58 24.22
N THR A 178 -2.48 8.30 24.68
CA THR A 178 -3.86 7.80 24.69
C THR A 178 -4.38 7.70 23.26
N VAL A 179 -4.83 6.49 22.88
CA VAL A 179 -5.42 6.23 21.58
C VAL A 179 -6.94 6.26 21.72
N THR A 180 -7.58 7.22 21.09
CA THR A 180 -9.04 7.33 21.05
C THR A 180 -9.54 7.06 19.64
N LEU A 181 -10.66 6.31 19.55
CA LEU A 181 -11.42 6.23 18.31
C LEU A 181 -11.97 7.64 18.01
N ALA A 182 -11.59 8.20 16.88
CA ALA A 182 -12.33 9.32 16.36
C ALA A 182 -13.67 8.78 15.88
N THR A 183 -14.68 8.76 16.73
CA THR A 183 -16.06 8.61 16.28
C THR A 183 -16.31 9.79 15.35
N GLY A 184 -16.26 9.55 14.05
CA GLY A 184 -16.71 10.51 13.07
C GLY A 184 -18.15 10.84 13.43
N ALA A 185 -18.39 12.10 13.71
CA ALA A 185 -19.74 12.62 13.68
C ALA A 185 -20.35 12.29 12.33
N ALA A 186 -21.58 11.81 12.37
CA ALA A 186 -22.44 11.49 11.26
C ALA A 186 -22.46 12.61 10.21
#